data_29a57c80c6276768d545c0f2262aa789
#
_entry.id   29a57c80c6276768d545c0f2262aa789
#
_cell.length_a   1.000
_cell.length_b   1.000
_cell.length_c   1.000
_cell.angle_alpha   90.00
_cell.angle_beta   90.00
_cell.angle_gamma   90.00
#
_symmetry.space_group_name_H-M   'P 1'
#
loop_
_entity.id
_entity.type
_entity.pdbx_description
1 polymer ?
#
loop_
_entity_poly.entity_id
_entity_poly.type
_entity_poly.pdbx_seq_one_letter_code
_entity_poly.pdbx_strand_id
1 'polypeptide(L)'
;MIEEVVARAGGGPVHLVGHSFGGTVAFAAALPGNIDLRSIATFEANPLGLMRHSTRPELFAATQDMSRAYEAAHEAGEVDAPRRIIDFWGSDGSFDALPDIVQEYCRQTAYGNVLDWHSAFGFDTVPQDYAALDVPVLLVRGALANPVIVAITDVLGRAIKNVQLKTVDGAGHFLISSHPADCAAHLAAFLVGIER
;
A
#
# COMPACT_ATOMS: atom_id res chain seq x y z
N MET A 1 -15.87 -2.16 -9.21
CA MET A 1 -15.05 -1.21 -10.03
C MET A 1 -13.84 -1.89 -10.68
N ILE A 2 -12.88 -2.51 -9.96
CA ILE A 2 -11.74 -3.22 -10.60
C ILE A 2 -12.23 -4.37 -11.50
N GLU A 3 -13.13 -5.21 -11.03
CA GLU A 3 -13.76 -6.28 -11.82
C GLU A 3 -14.37 -5.75 -13.14
N GLU A 4 -15.02 -4.59 -13.10
CA GLU A 4 -15.59 -3.96 -14.27
C GLU A 4 -14.51 -3.45 -15.25
N VAL A 5 -13.41 -2.89 -14.75
CA VAL A 5 -12.26 -2.49 -15.56
C VAL A 5 -11.64 -3.70 -16.24
N VAL A 6 -11.44 -4.79 -15.52
CA VAL A 6 -10.91 -6.05 -16.07
C VAL A 6 -11.84 -6.60 -17.14
N ALA A 7 -13.16 -6.63 -16.87
CA ALA A 7 -14.14 -7.08 -17.88
C ALA A 7 -14.13 -6.22 -19.15
N ARG A 8 -14.05 -4.89 -19.01
CA ARG A 8 -13.96 -3.95 -20.16
C ARG A 8 -12.64 -4.06 -20.93
N ALA A 9 -11.56 -4.48 -20.26
CA ALA A 9 -10.26 -4.74 -20.90
C ALA A 9 -10.21 -6.06 -21.68
N GLY A 10 -11.34 -6.77 -21.78
CA GLY A 10 -11.44 -8.03 -22.55
C GLY A 10 -11.57 -9.27 -21.71
N GLY A 11 -11.54 -9.13 -20.37
CA GLY A 11 -11.51 -10.28 -19.45
C GLY A 11 -10.22 -11.09 -19.61
N GLY A 12 -10.01 -12.05 -18.74
CA GLY A 12 -8.86 -12.96 -18.83
C GLY A 12 -7.82 -12.65 -17.74
N PRO A 13 -6.78 -13.47 -17.64
CA PRO A 13 -5.86 -13.39 -16.52
C PRO A 13 -5.06 -12.07 -16.54
N VAL A 14 -5.12 -11.34 -15.43
CA VAL A 14 -4.47 -10.01 -15.28
C VAL A 14 -3.43 -10.02 -14.16
N HIS A 15 -2.47 -9.10 -14.26
CA HIS A 15 -1.59 -8.76 -13.16
C HIS A 15 -2.15 -7.56 -12.42
N LEU A 16 -2.33 -7.64 -11.10
CA LEU A 16 -2.66 -6.49 -10.28
C LEU A 16 -1.37 -5.90 -9.70
N VAL A 17 -1.16 -4.60 -9.93
CA VAL A 17 0.00 -3.88 -9.39
C VAL A 17 -0.49 -2.67 -8.61
N GLY A 18 -0.01 -2.49 -7.38
CA GLY A 18 -0.42 -1.38 -6.54
C GLY A 18 0.67 -0.88 -5.60
N HIS A 19 0.64 0.42 -5.32
CA HIS A 19 1.48 1.06 -4.31
C HIS A 19 0.63 1.57 -3.16
N SER A 20 1.10 1.42 -1.93
CA SER A 20 0.46 1.94 -0.73
C SER A 20 -1.02 1.50 -0.65
N PHE A 21 -1.97 2.42 -0.53
CA PHE A 21 -3.40 2.11 -0.55
C PHE A 21 -3.84 1.38 -1.83
N GLY A 22 -3.24 1.69 -3.00
CA GLY A 22 -3.46 0.93 -4.23
C GLY A 22 -3.08 -0.56 -4.11
N GLY A 23 -2.09 -0.90 -3.30
CA GLY A 23 -1.74 -2.28 -2.95
C GLY A 23 -2.81 -2.94 -2.07
N THR A 24 -3.38 -2.20 -1.11
CA THR A 24 -4.54 -2.67 -0.32
C THR A 24 -5.75 -2.92 -1.22
N VAL A 25 -6.02 -2.02 -2.16
CA VAL A 25 -7.11 -2.17 -3.15
C VAL A 25 -6.87 -3.38 -4.06
N ALA A 26 -5.61 -3.66 -4.45
CA ALA A 26 -5.28 -4.86 -5.23
C ALA A 26 -5.61 -6.15 -4.45
N PHE A 27 -5.27 -6.22 -3.17
CA PHE A 27 -5.67 -7.34 -2.31
C PHE A 27 -7.19 -7.41 -2.13
N ALA A 28 -7.86 -6.28 -1.86
CA ALA A 28 -9.32 -6.25 -1.72
C ALA A 28 -10.05 -6.75 -2.97
N ALA A 29 -9.49 -6.53 -4.16
CA ALA A 29 -10.01 -7.05 -5.42
C ALA A 29 -9.70 -8.54 -5.63
N ALA A 30 -8.56 -9.01 -5.11
CA ALA A 30 -8.09 -10.38 -5.31
C ALA A 30 -8.77 -11.41 -4.38
N LEU A 31 -8.95 -11.05 -3.10
CA LEU A 31 -9.41 -11.98 -2.06
C LEU A 31 -10.79 -12.60 -2.32
N PRO A 32 -11.79 -11.89 -2.92
CA PRO A 32 -13.06 -12.50 -3.27
C PRO A 32 -13.00 -13.61 -4.34
N GLY A 33 -11.89 -13.69 -5.11
CA GLY A 33 -11.70 -14.70 -6.15
C GLY A 33 -12.53 -14.50 -7.42
N ASN A 34 -13.09 -13.29 -7.63
CA ASN A 34 -13.95 -12.98 -8.78
C ASN A 34 -13.17 -12.53 -10.03
N ILE A 35 -11.85 -12.34 -9.90
CA ILE A 35 -10.98 -11.90 -11.00
C ILE A 35 -10.02 -13.05 -11.33
N ASP A 36 -9.91 -13.36 -12.61
CA ASP A 36 -8.88 -14.28 -13.10
C ASP A 36 -7.52 -13.57 -13.04
N LEU A 37 -6.69 -13.98 -12.08
CA LEU A 37 -5.40 -13.36 -11.78
C LEU A 37 -4.23 -14.20 -12.27
N ARG A 38 -3.24 -13.54 -12.86
CA ARG A 38 -1.91 -14.12 -13.09
C ARG A 38 -0.98 -13.90 -11.91
N SER A 39 -1.03 -12.70 -11.31
CA SER A 39 -0.20 -12.36 -10.16
C SER A 39 -0.65 -11.07 -9.48
N ILE A 40 -0.07 -10.82 -8.31
CA ILE A 40 -0.20 -9.56 -7.58
C ILE A 40 1.21 -9.04 -7.29
N ALA A 41 1.47 -7.76 -7.56
CA ALA A 41 2.69 -7.08 -7.14
C ALA A 41 2.34 -5.84 -6.33
N THR A 42 2.89 -5.72 -5.12
CA THR A 42 2.63 -4.56 -4.27
C THR A 42 3.91 -3.90 -3.82
N PHE A 43 3.88 -2.58 -3.83
CA PHE A 43 4.93 -1.72 -3.33
C PHE A 43 4.40 -1.02 -2.08
N GLU A 44 4.86 -1.46 -0.91
CA GLU A 44 4.43 -0.94 0.40
C GLU A 44 2.90 -0.90 0.58
N ALA A 45 2.21 -1.98 0.23
CA ALA A 45 0.78 -2.11 0.53
C ALA A 45 0.51 -1.97 2.04
N ASN A 46 -0.60 -1.33 2.37
CA ASN A 46 -0.95 -0.99 3.74
C ASN A 46 -2.34 -1.49 4.19
N PRO A 47 -2.66 -2.80 4.09
CA PRO A 47 -3.85 -3.36 4.72
C PRO A 47 -3.71 -3.27 6.25
N LEU A 48 -4.13 -2.14 6.82
CA LEU A 48 -3.81 -1.72 8.19
C LEU A 48 -4.32 -2.69 9.25
N GLY A 49 -5.43 -3.39 8.98
CA GLY A 49 -5.97 -4.41 9.88
C GLY A 49 -4.97 -5.49 10.27
N LEU A 50 -4.05 -5.85 9.36
CA LEU A 50 -3.03 -6.89 9.61
C LEU A 50 -2.03 -6.53 10.72
N MET A 51 -1.88 -5.27 11.07
CA MET A 51 -1.02 -4.87 12.20
C MET A 51 -1.41 -5.55 13.51
N ARG A 52 -2.71 -5.86 13.71
CA ARG A 52 -3.21 -6.59 14.90
C ARG A 52 -2.61 -7.99 15.02
N HIS A 53 -2.14 -8.56 13.91
CA HIS A 53 -1.55 -9.90 13.80
C HIS A 53 -0.02 -9.87 13.66
N SER A 54 0.58 -8.68 13.76
CA SER A 54 2.03 -8.50 13.71
C SER A 54 2.68 -8.75 15.07
N THR A 55 4.01 -8.71 15.11
CA THR A 55 4.77 -8.70 16.37
C THR A 55 4.74 -7.33 17.08
N ARG A 56 4.12 -6.34 16.48
CA ARG A 56 4.05 -4.95 16.93
C ARG A 56 2.59 -4.43 16.89
N PRO A 57 1.63 -5.09 17.59
CA PRO A 57 0.21 -4.71 17.51
C PRO A 57 -0.08 -3.29 18.04
N GLU A 58 0.81 -2.74 18.87
CA GLU A 58 0.72 -1.36 19.37
C GLU A 58 0.77 -0.32 18.24
N LEU A 59 1.39 -0.65 17.09
CA LEU A 59 1.43 0.24 15.93
C LEU A 59 0.04 0.50 15.35
N PHE A 60 -0.89 -0.43 15.52
CA PHE A 60 -2.26 -0.25 15.04
C PHE A 60 -2.94 0.95 15.71
N ALA A 61 -2.90 1.01 17.05
CA ALA A 61 -3.49 2.11 17.81
C ALA A 61 -2.80 3.45 17.49
N ALA A 62 -1.46 3.46 17.46
CA ALA A 62 -0.69 4.67 17.13
C ALA A 62 -1.02 5.19 15.72
N THR A 63 -1.19 4.30 14.74
CA THR A 63 -1.56 4.67 13.36
C THR A 63 -3.00 5.20 13.31
N GLN A 64 -3.91 4.62 14.08
CA GLN A 64 -5.27 5.11 14.21
C GLN A 64 -5.32 6.52 14.81
N ASP A 65 -4.55 6.77 15.86
CA ASP A 65 -4.50 8.08 16.52
C ASP A 65 -3.93 9.15 15.57
N MET A 66 -2.91 8.82 14.78
CA MET A 66 -2.38 9.69 13.74
C MET A 66 -3.44 9.99 12.67
N SER A 67 -4.14 8.97 12.19
CA SER A 67 -5.22 9.14 11.19
C SER A 67 -6.35 10.04 11.70
N ARG A 68 -6.79 9.87 12.95
CA ARG A 68 -7.79 10.73 13.59
C ARG A 68 -7.29 12.18 13.74
N ALA A 69 -6.02 12.36 14.08
CA ALA A 69 -5.43 13.71 14.19
C ALA A 69 -5.37 14.40 12.81
N TYR A 70 -5.11 13.65 11.74
CA TYR A 70 -5.17 14.15 10.38
C TYR A 70 -6.59 14.56 9.98
N GLU A 71 -7.57 13.70 10.19
CA GLU A 71 -8.98 13.97 9.90
C GLU A 71 -9.48 15.20 10.66
N ALA A 72 -9.22 15.29 11.98
CA ALA A 72 -9.58 16.44 12.79
C ALA A 72 -8.95 17.75 12.30
N ALA A 73 -7.68 17.70 11.87
CA ALA A 73 -7.01 18.87 11.29
C ALA A 73 -7.65 19.30 9.95
N HIS A 74 -8.01 18.34 9.10
CA HIS A 74 -8.73 18.61 7.86
C HIS A 74 -10.11 19.24 8.13
N GLU A 75 -10.90 18.69 9.06
CA GLU A 75 -12.21 19.21 9.46
C GLU A 75 -12.11 20.61 10.07
N ALA A 76 -11.04 20.90 10.79
CA ALA A 76 -10.75 22.23 11.33
C ALA A 76 -10.32 23.25 10.26
N GLY A 77 -10.16 22.83 9.00
CA GLY A 77 -9.74 23.68 7.89
C GLY A 77 -8.24 24.01 7.89
N GLU A 78 -7.40 23.20 8.57
CA GLU A 78 -5.95 23.36 8.48
C GLU A 78 -5.48 23.11 7.05
N VAL A 79 -4.89 24.12 6.42
CA VAL A 79 -4.45 24.06 5.01
C VAL A 79 -3.45 22.93 4.78
N ASP A 80 -2.50 22.76 5.70
CA ASP A 80 -1.44 21.75 5.63
C ASP A 80 -1.76 20.49 6.44
N ALA A 81 -3.04 20.16 6.65
CA ALA A 81 -3.44 18.90 7.28
C ALA A 81 -2.73 17.66 6.64
N PRO A 82 -2.53 17.58 5.29
CA PRO A 82 -1.82 16.47 4.65
C PRO A 82 -0.37 16.28 5.08
N ARG A 83 0.28 17.30 5.66
CA ARG A 83 1.62 17.18 6.26
C ARG A 83 1.71 16.00 7.20
N ARG A 84 0.69 15.78 8.04
CA ARG A 84 0.66 14.70 9.03
C ARG A 84 0.85 13.33 8.39
N ILE A 85 0.23 13.13 7.24
CA ILE A 85 0.30 11.86 6.50
C ILE A 85 1.63 11.70 5.78
N ILE A 86 2.09 12.76 5.11
CA ILE A 86 3.33 12.71 4.33
C ILE A 86 4.53 12.52 5.26
N ASP A 87 4.57 13.25 6.36
CA ASP A 87 5.64 13.14 7.35
C ASP A 87 5.57 11.80 8.11
N PHE A 88 4.37 11.28 8.37
CA PHE A 88 4.21 9.95 8.98
C PHE A 88 4.78 8.83 8.11
N TRP A 89 4.52 8.83 6.81
CA TRP A 89 5.04 7.81 5.90
C TRP A 89 6.51 8.02 5.54
N GLY A 90 6.96 9.26 5.47
CA GLY A 90 8.34 9.64 5.21
C GLY A 90 9.13 9.85 6.51
N SER A 91 9.35 11.11 6.82
CA SER A 91 9.97 11.60 8.05
C SER A 91 9.56 13.05 8.25
N ASP A 92 9.82 13.61 9.42
CA ASP A 92 9.58 15.03 9.70
C ASP A 92 10.20 15.91 8.60
N GLY A 93 9.39 16.80 8.04
CA GLY A 93 9.78 17.70 6.95
C GLY A 93 9.63 17.12 5.54
N SER A 94 9.18 15.88 5.38
CA SER A 94 8.95 15.27 4.07
C SER A 94 7.93 16.07 3.25
N PHE A 95 6.89 16.61 3.88
CA PHE A 95 5.90 17.45 3.20
C PHE A 95 6.52 18.76 2.66
N ASP A 96 7.36 19.42 3.45
CA ASP A 96 8.03 20.67 3.04
C ASP A 96 9.06 20.45 1.92
N ALA A 97 9.61 19.23 1.83
CA ALA A 97 10.53 18.85 0.76
C ALA A 97 9.84 18.54 -0.58
N LEU A 98 8.50 18.42 -0.60
CA LEU A 98 7.76 18.21 -1.84
C LEU A 98 7.74 19.49 -2.70
N PRO A 99 7.74 19.38 -4.04
CA PRO A 99 7.46 20.51 -4.92
C PRO A 99 6.11 21.15 -4.60
N ASP A 100 6.00 22.48 -4.72
CA ASP A 100 4.78 23.24 -4.40
C ASP A 100 3.53 22.66 -5.08
N ILE A 101 3.65 22.25 -6.34
CA ILE A 101 2.54 21.63 -7.08
C ILE A 101 2.06 20.33 -6.46
N VAL A 102 2.95 19.56 -5.86
CA VAL A 102 2.61 18.30 -5.19
C VAL A 102 1.98 18.58 -3.83
N GLN A 103 2.51 19.55 -3.08
CA GLN A 103 1.88 20.01 -1.84
C GLN A 103 0.45 20.48 -2.09
N GLU A 104 0.25 21.30 -3.14
CA GLU A 104 -1.08 21.78 -3.51
C GLU A 104 -2.02 20.64 -3.92
N TYR A 105 -1.54 19.66 -4.68
CA TYR A 105 -2.30 18.46 -4.98
C TYR A 105 -2.72 17.71 -3.70
N CYS A 106 -1.82 17.55 -2.72
CA CYS A 106 -2.14 16.94 -1.44
C CYS A 106 -3.24 17.70 -0.69
N ARG A 107 -3.20 19.06 -0.71
CA ARG A 107 -4.24 19.91 -0.10
C ARG A 107 -5.59 19.70 -0.77
N GLN A 108 -5.63 19.71 -2.09
CA GLN A 108 -6.87 19.58 -2.87
C GLN A 108 -7.50 18.19 -2.74
N THR A 109 -6.70 17.14 -2.53
CA THR A 109 -7.15 15.77 -2.44
C THR A 109 -7.29 15.26 -1.00
N ALA A 110 -7.09 16.12 -0.01
CA ALA A 110 -7.06 15.74 1.41
C ALA A 110 -8.32 14.98 1.86
N TYR A 111 -9.52 15.43 1.45
CA TYR A 111 -10.77 14.72 1.77
C TYR A 111 -10.82 13.31 1.20
N GLY A 112 -10.42 13.14 -0.07
CA GLY A 112 -10.33 11.81 -0.68
C GLY A 112 -9.38 10.89 0.08
N ASN A 113 -8.25 11.45 0.54
CA ASN A 113 -7.27 10.69 1.32
C ASN A 113 -7.80 10.32 2.72
N VAL A 114 -8.61 11.16 3.39
CA VAL A 114 -9.31 10.78 4.63
C VAL A 114 -10.20 9.54 4.39
N LEU A 115 -10.95 9.51 3.28
CA LEU A 115 -11.79 8.36 2.93
C LEU A 115 -10.96 7.09 2.63
N ASP A 116 -9.76 7.24 2.03
CA ASP A 116 -8.84 6.14 1.82
C ASP A 116 -8.39 5.53 3.17
N TRP A 117 -8.11 6.37 4.17
CA TRP A 117 -7.75 5.92 5.51
C TRP A 117 -8.91 5.17 6.19
N HIS A 118 -10.14 5.69 6.11
CA HIS A 118 -11.32 4.97 6.61
C HIS A 118 -11.46 3.60 5.93
N SER A 119 -11.27 3.55 4.62
CA SER A 119 -11.34 2.31 3.86
C SER A 119 -10.24 1.33 4.24
N ALA A 120 -9.00 1.81 4.43
CA ALA A 120 -7.86 0.99 4.83
C ALA A 120 -8.03 0.38 6.23
N PHE A 121 -8.59 1.14 7.18
CA PHE A 121 -8.93 0.62 8.51
C PHE A 121 -10.17 -0.29 8.49
N GLY A 122 -11.14 -0.01 7.63
CA GLY A 122 -12.35 -0.81 7.43
C GLY A 122 -12.12 -2.12 6.69
N PHE A 123 -10.98 -2.28 6.03
CA PHE A 123 -10.58 -3.53 5.38
C PHE A 123 -10.06 -4.52 6.43
N ASP A 124 -11.01 -5.17 7.09
CA ASP A 124 -10.76 -6.09 8.21
C ASP A 124 -10.46 -7.50 7.70
N THR A 125 -9.19 -7.78 7.49
CA THR A 125 -8.67 -9.06 6.99
C THR A 125 -7.73 -9.69 8.01
N VAL A 126 -7.64 -11.01 7.94
CA VAL A 126 -6.74 -11.82 8.76
C VAL A 126 -5.69 -12.52 7.89
N PRO A 127 -4.55 -12.98 8.45
CA PRO A 127 -3.50 -13.64 7.66
C PRO A 127 -4.00 -14.83 6.85
N GLN A 128 -5.03 -15.52 7.33
CA GLN A 128 -5.63 -16.69 6.68
C GLN A 128 -6.28 -16.35 5.33
N ASP A 129 -6.81 -15.12 5.17
CA ASP A 129 -7.40 -14.67 3.91
C ASP A 129 -6.32 -14.63 2.82
N TYR A 130 -5.13 -14.14 3.15
CA TYR A 130 -3.99 -14.06 2.22
C TYR A 130 -3.34 -15.42 1.96
N ALA A 131 -3.46 -16.38 2.90
CA ALA A 131 -3.00 -17.75 2.71
C ALA A 131 -3.82 -18.51 1.65
N ALA A 132 -5.01 -18.02 1.30
CA ALA A 132 -5.87 -18.57 0.26
C ALA A 132 -5.49 -18.11 -1.15
N LEU A 133 -4.60 -17.13 -1.29
CA LEU A 133 -4.13 -16.67 -2.61
C LEU A 133 -3.28 -17.76 -3.29
N ASP A 134 -3.73 -18.23 -4.45
CA ASP A 134 -3.08 -19.29 -5.24
C ASP A 134 -2.16 -18.75 -6.35
N VAL A 135 -2.08 -17.42 -6.51
CA VAL A 135 -1.25 -16.76 -7.53
C VAL A 135 0.09 -16.29 -6.95
N PRO A 136 1.13 -16.14 -7.79
CA PRO A 136 2.39 -15.54 -7.36
C PRO A 136 2.18 -14.11 -6.85
N VAL A 137 2.84 -13.75 -5.73
CA VAL A 137 2.77 -12.42 -5.13
C VAL A 137 4.18 -11.85 -4.98
N LEU A 138 4.37 -10.62 -5.42
CA LEU A 138 5.56 -9.82 -5.15
C LEU A 138 5.23 -8.77 -4.09
N LEU A 139 6.00 -8.75 -3.01
CA LEU A 139 5.96 -7.70 -2.00
C LEU A 139 7.28 -6.93 -2.04
N VAL A 140 7.21 -5.63 -2.33
CA VAL A 140 8.38 -4.74 -2.35
C VAL A 140 8.23 -3.70 -1.26
N ARG A 141 9.29 -3.47 -0.48
CA ARG A 141 9.36 -2.37 0.49
C ARG A 141 10.70 -1.65 0.40
N GLY A 142 10.76 -0.44 0.91
CA GLY A 142 12.01 0.28 1.10
C GLY A 142 12.79 -0.25 2.31
N ALA A 143 14.11 -0.11 2.29
CA ALA A 143 14.96 -0.41 3.45
C ALA A 143 14.71 0.56 4.62
N LEU A 144 14.23 1.78 4.31
CA LEU A 144 13.85 2.82 5.26
C LEU A 144 12.32 2.92 5.44
N ALA A 145 11.59 1.84 5.14
CA ALA A 145 10.13 1.80 5.29
C ALA A 145 9.68 2.12 6.71
N ASN A 146 8.54 2.80 6.82
CA ASN A 146 7.88 3.04 8.11
C ASN A 146 7.66 1.71 8.85
N PRO A 147 7.85 1.64 10.18
CA PRO A 147 7.63 0.42 10.97
C PRO A 147 6.28 -0.25 10.76
N VAL A 148 5.23 0.52 10.43
CA VAL A 148 3.90 0.01 10.07
C VAL A 148 3.97 -0.88 8.82
N ILE A 149 4.64 -0.39 7.77
CA ILE A 149 4.82 -1.14 6.52
C ILE A 149 5.66 -2.40 6.74
N VAL A 150 6.73 -2.29 7.55
CA VAL A 150 7.55 -3.45 7.90
C VAL A 150 6.69 -4.52 8.58
N ALA A 151 5.90 -4.12 9.59
CA ALA A 151 5.04 -5.04 10.33
C ALA A 151 4.00 -5.72 9.41
N ILE A 152 3.35 -4.97 8.52
CA ILE A 152 2.38 -5.50 7.55
C ILE A 152 3.04 -6.44 6.56
N THR A 153 4.16 -6.02 5.96
CA THR A 153 4.89 -6.83 4.96
C THR A 153 5.38 -8.14 5.56
N ASP A 154 5.80 -8.13 6.82
CA ASP A 154 6.22 -9.34 7.54
C ASP A 154 5.06 -10.31 7.80
N VAL A 155 3.85 -9.80 8.09
CA VAL A 155 2.63 -10.63 8.22
C VAL A 155 2.26 -11.23 6.86
N LEU A 156 2.19 -10.42 5.81
CA LEU A 156 1.90 -10.87 4.45
C LEU A 156 2.91 -11.92 3.97
N GLY A 157 4.21 -11.67 4.18
CA GLY A 157 5.28 -12.58 3.79
C GLY A 157 5.25 -13.93 4.49
N ARG A 158 4.68 -14.01 5.70
CA ARG A 158 4.47 -15.28 6.42
C ARG A 158 3.17 -15.97 6.01
N ALA A 159 2.15 -15.22 5.60
CA ALA A 159 0.84 -15.76 5.28
C ALA A 159 0.75 -16.30 3.86
N ILE A 160 1.30 -15.59 2.89
CA ILE A 160 1.17 -15.91 1.46
C ILE A 160 2.13 -17.03 1.08
N LYS A 161 1.61 -18.10 0.48
CA LYS A 161 2.38 -19.31 0.16
C LYS A 161 3.40 -19.10 -0.98
N ASN A 162 2.98 -18.42 -2.04
CA ASN A 162 3.82 -18.16 -3.21
C ASN A 162 4.21 -16.68 -3.25
N VAL A 163 5.14 -16.29 -2.39
CA VAL A 163 5.55 -14.89 -2.21
C VAL A 163 7.02 -14.68 -2.49
N GLN A 164 7.33 -13.58 -3.18
CA GLN A 164 8.66 -13.01 -3.29
C GLN A 164 8.73 -11.71 -2.51
N LEU A 165 9.71 -11.59 -1.60
CA LEU A 165 9.98 -10.37 -0.84
C LEU A 165 11.19 -9.68 -1.45
N LYS A 166 11.08 -8.38 -1.71
CA LYS A 166 12.17 -7.52 -2.22
C LYS A 166 12.26 -6.26 -1.38
N THR A 167 13.50 -5.79 -1.24
CA THR A 167 13.79 -4.53 -0.54
C THR A 167 14.54 -3.61 -1.49
N VAL A 168 14.17 -2.33 -1.52
CA VAL A 168 14.87 -1.28 -2.27
C VAL A 168 15.75 -0.50 -1.30
N ASP A 169 17.06 -0.59 -1.48
CA ASP A 169 18.03 0.07 -0.60
C ASP A 169 17.90 1.60 -0.66
N GLY A 170 17.98 2.25 0.50
CA GLY A 170 17.87 3.70 0.63
C GLY A 170 16.47 4.29 0.42
N ALA A 171 15.48 3.48 0.05
CA ALA A 171 14.12 3.92 -0.19
C ALA A 171 13.25 3.85 1.07
N GLY A 172 12.31 4.80 1.20
CA GLY A 172 11.18 4.77 2.15
C GLY A 172 9.85 4.56 1.42
N HIS A 173 8.75 5.03 2.03
CA HIS A 173 7.40 4.82 1.51
C HIS A 173 7.16 5.32 0.07
N PHE A 174 7.84 6.38 -0.31
CA PHE A 174 7.71 6.98 -1.65
C PHE A 174 8.64 6.34 -2.69
N LEU A 175 8.99 5.05 -2.51
CA LEU A 175 9.98 4.33 -3.33
C LEU A 175 9.67 4.36 -4.84
N ILE A 176 8.41 4.34 -5.24
CA ILE A 176 8.03 4.37 -6.66
C ILE A 176 8.41 5.70 -7.35
N SER A 177 8.55 6.78 -6.57
CA SER A 177 8.94 8.10 -7.05
C SER A 177 10.44 8.38 -6.84
N SER A 178 11.00 7.92 -5.72
CA SER A 178 12.40 8.15 -5.38
C SER A 178 13.36 7.15 -6.02
N HIS A 179 12.93 5.90 -6.26
CA HIS A 179 13.72 4.79 -6.80
C HIS A 179 12.96 4.06 -7.93
N PRO A 180 12.47 4.78 -8.97
CA PRO A 180 11.61 4.18 -9.99
C PRO A 180 12.30 3.08 -10.80
N ALA A 181 13.62 3.20 -11.04
CA ALA A 181 14.38 2.19 -11.80
C ALA A 181 14.46 0.85 -11.06
N ASP A 182 14.71 0.88 -9.74
CA ASP A 182 14.80 -0.34 -8.93
C ASP A 182 13.42 -1.01 -8.80
N CYS A 183 12.37 -0.20 -8.58
CA CYS A 183 10.99 -0.70 -8.54
C CYS A 183 10.61 -1.36 -9.87
N ALA A 184 10.91 -0.71 -10.99
CA ALA A 184 10.65 -1.25 -12.33
C ALA A 184 11.44 -2.54 -12.60
N ALA A 185 12.71 -2.61 -12.16
CA ALA A 185 13.53 -3.81 -12.32
C ALA A 185 12.96 -5.01 -11.52
N HIS A 186 12.53 -4.78 -10.27
CA HIS A 186 11.89 -5.83 -9.46
C HIS A 186 10.59 -6.33 -10.10
N LEU A 187 9.74 -5.40 -10.56
CA LEU A 187 8.48 -5.74 -11.22
C LEU A 187 8.73 -6.53 -12.51
N ALA A 188 9.62 -6.04 -13.39
CA ALA A 188 9.93 -6.70 -14.66
C ALA A 188 10.49 -8.11 -14.46
N ALA A 189 11.42 -8.29 -13.52
CA ALA A 189 11.99 -9.61 -13.21
C ALA A 189 10.91 -10.58 -12.70
N PHE A 190 9.97 -10.10 -11.88
CA PHE A 190 8.86 -10.89 -11.37
C PHE A 190 7.91 -11.31 -12.51
N LEU A 191 7.48 -10.38 -13.35
CA LEU A 191 6.55 -10.67 -14.46
C LEU A 191 7.17 -11.63 -15.48
N VAL A 192 8.44 -11.42 -15.87
CA VAL A 192 9.15 -12.35 -16.77
C VAL A 192 9.25 -13.75 -16.18
N GLY A 193 9.36 -13.88 -14.86
CA GLY A 193 9.38 -15.17 -14.17
C GLY A 193 8.05 -15.94 -14.24
N ILE A 194 6.93 -15.23 -14.41
CA ILE A 194 5.59 -15.83 -14.51
C ILE A 194 5.25 -16.25 -15.94
N GLU A 195 5.76 -15.52 -16.93
CA GLU A 195 5.46 -15.77 -18.35
C GLU A 195 6.28 -16.95 -18.96
N ARG A 196 7.25 -17.49 -18.21
CA ARG A 196 8.05 -18.66 -18.59
C ARG A 196 7.41 -19.96 -18.15
#